data_daea63a87f1e8fb5e972fc7f96436f9b
#
_entry.id   daea63a87f1e8fb5e972fc7f96436f9b
#
_cell.length_a   1.000
_cell.length_b   1.000
_cell.length_c   1.000
_cell.angle_alpha   90.00
_cell.angle_beta   90.00
_cell.angle_gamma   90.00
#
_symmetry.space_group_name_H-M   'P 1'
#
loop_
_entity.id
_entity.type
_entity.pdbx_description
1 polymer ?
#
loop_
_entity_poly.entity_id
_entity_poly.type
_entity_poly.pdbx_seq_one_letter_code
_entity_poly.pdbx_strand_id
1 'polypeptide(L)'
;QVAVVNVREPLVLINPKYISKDNEINYYEGCLSYPKKGIHTKRYETIHIQTAQEESGWVFSGVEESHEGKGSWEKENKKKDQEQRLLEAICVQHEIDHLMGMTILDRENKPKPIVSKKSYGRNEIVGITDGDTYKEIKYKKAKPLLDSGKWVVYVGGPIT
;
A
#
# COMPACT_ATOMS: atom_id res chain seq x y z
N GLN A 1 7.12 -14.44 19.77
CA GLN A 1 6.42 -13.25 19.24
C GLN A 1 5.03 -13.64 18.74
N VAL A 2 4.03 -12.83 19.04
CA VAL A 2 2.63 -13.10 18.68
C VAL A 2 2.03 -11.89 18.00
N ALA A 3 1.37 -12.12 16.87
CA ALA A 3 0.53 -11.13 16.18
C ALA A 3 -0.93 -11.58 16.21
N VAL A 4 -1.85 -10.65 16.37
CA VAL A 4 -3.29 -10.88 16.30
C VAL A 4 -3.88 -10.03 15.18
N VAL A 5 -4.58 -10.66 14.27
CA VAL A 5 -5.27 -10.01 13.16
C VAL A 5 -6.74 -10.41 13.18
N ASN A 6 -7.63 -9.44 13.06
CA ASN A 6 -9.06 -9.67 13.02
C ASN A 6 -9.72 -8.84 11.92
N VAL A 7 -9.78 -9.38 10.73
CA VAL A 7 -10.46 -8.78 9.57
C VAL A 7 -11.65 -9.64 9.15
N ARG A 8 -11.40 -10.85 8.69
CA ARG A 8 -12.44 -11.83 8.31
C ARG A 8 -12.83 -12.70 9.49
N GLU A 9 -11.84 -13.12 10.24
CA GLU A 9 -11.95 -13.88 11.48
C GLU A 9 -10.74 -13.60 12.37
N PRO A 10 -10.84 -13.79 13.68
CA PRO A 10 -9.69 -13.62 14.57
C PRO A 10 -8.60 -14.66 14.25
N LEU A 11 -7.39 -14.19 13.98
CA LEU A 11 -6.21 -15.00 13.75
C LEU A 11 -5.14 -14.67 14.75
N VAL A 12 -4.53 -15.70 15.33
CA VAL A 12 -3.36 -15.59 16.20
C VAL A 12 -2.18 -16.22 15.47
N LEU A 13 -1.15 -15.44 15.21
CA LEU A 13 0.05 -15.88 14.50
C LEU A 13 1.22 -15.92 15.46
N ILE A 14 1.75 -17.10 15.72
CA ILE A 14 2.88 -17.31 16.64
C ILE A 14 4.16 -17.48 15.83
N ASN A 15 5.13 -16.60 16.10
CA ASN A 15 6.42 -16.56 15.42
C ASN A 15 6.29 -16.57 13.89
N PRO A 16 5.49 -15.67 13.28
CA PRO A 16 5.29 -15.66 11.84
C PRO A 16 6.59 -15.32 11.11
N LYS A 17 6.85 -16.04 10.02
CA LYS A 17 7.98 -15.80 9.12
C LYS A 17 7.50 -15.86 7.68
N TYR A 18 8.02 -14.97 6.84
CA TYR A 18 7.73 -15.01 5.41
C TYR A 18 8.42 -16.21 4.74
N ILE A 19 7.66 -16.95 3.97
CA ILE A 19 8.15 -17.94 3.01
C ILE A 19 8.30 -17.27 1.64
N SER A 20 7.27 -16.54 1.20
CA SER A 20 7.29 -15.80 -0.06
C SER A 20 6.40 -14.56 0.00
N LYS A 21 6.66 -13.63 -0.90
CA LYS A 21 5.90 -12.40 -1.11
C LYS A 21 5.80 -12.17 -2.61
N ASP A 22 4.60 -11.95 -3.11
CA ASP A 22 4.34 -11.79 -4.53
C ASP A 22 3.50 -10.55 -4.82
N ASN A 23 3.78 -9.91 -5.93
CA ASN A 23 3.11 -8.74 -6.46
C ASN A 23 3.10 -7.53 -5.50
N GLU A 24 4.13 -6.72 -5.62
CA GLU A 24 4.26 -5.46 -4.86
C GLU A 24 3.17 -4.48 -5.27
N ILE A 25 2.45 -3.95 -4.29
CA ILE A 25 1.38 -2.96 -4.48
C ILE A 25 1.61 -1.75 -3.58
N ASN A 26 0.97 -0.65 -3.96
CA ASN A 26 0.87 0.55 -3.13
C ASN A 26 -0.47 0.53 -2.38
N TYR A 27 -0.43 0.67 -1.06
CA TYR A 27 -1.62 0.62 -0.22
C TYR A 27 -1.64 1.78 0.77
N TYR A 28 -2.81 2.37 0.99
CA TYR A 28 -2.97 3.46 1.96
C TYR A 28 -3.34 2.90 3.33
N GLU A 29 -2.47 3.09 4.32
CA GLU A 29 -2.63 2.57 5.66
C GLU A 29 -2.68 3.67 6.71
N GLY A 30 -3.48 3.41 7.76
CA GLY A 30 -3.38 4.09 9.04
C GLY A 30 -2.78 3.17 10.11
N CYS A 31 -2.33 3.75 11.19
CA CYS A 31 -1.83 3.01 12.35
C CYS A 31 -2.28 3.70 13.64
N LEU A 32 -2.75 2.92 14.62
CA LEU A 32 -3.16 3.46 15.92
C LEU A 32 -2.01 4.13 16.67
N SER A 33 -0.77 3.70 16.42
CA SER A 33 0.44 4.35 16.96
C SER A 33 0.68 5.74 16.36
N TYR A 34 0.06 6.03 15.22
CA TYR A 34 0.13 7.32 14.53
C TYR A 34 -1.27 7.80 14.18
N PRO A 35 -2.10 8.16 15.17
CA PRO A 35 -3.46 8.61 14.92
C PRO A 35 -3.46 9.87 14.04
N LYS A 36 -4.45 9.97 13.17
CA LYS A 36 -4.63 11.06 12.20
C LYS A 36 -3.60 11.11 11.05
N LYS A 37 -2.72 10.12 10.93
CA LYS A 37 -1.78 10.03 9.82
C LYS A 37 -1.98 8.74 9.05
N GLY A 38 -2.43 8.86 7.81
CA GLY A 38 -2.40 7.77 6.84
C GLY A 38 -1.27 7.99 5.86
N ILE A 39 -0.62 6.94 5.44
CA ILE A 39 0.47 6.98 4.47
C ILE A 39 0.33 5.87 3.43
N HIS A 40 0.89 6.11 2.25
CA HIS A 40 1.03 5.09 1.24
C HIS A 40 2.24 4.21 1.56
N THR A 41 2.01 2.90 1.57
CA THR A 41 3.03 1.90 1.90
C THR A 41 3.25 0.93 0.76
N LYS A 42 4.44 0.35 0.71
CA LYS A 42 4.74 -0.81 -0.13
C LYS A 42 4.31 -2.06 0.58
N ARG A 43 3.38 -2.79 -0.04
CA ARG A 43 2.88 -4.06 0.45
C ARG A 43 2.86 -5.09 -0.67
N TYR A 44 2.51 -6.31 -0.33
CA TYR A 44 2.39 -7.40 -1.28
C TYR A 44 0.94 -7.89 -1.33
N GLU A 45 0.44 -8.13 -2.52
CA GLU A 45 -0.92 -8.62 -2.73
C GLU A 45 -1.10 -10.05 -2.21
N THR A 46 -0.06 -10.87 -2.35
CA THR A 46 -0.03 -12.26 -1.88
C THR A 46 1.20 -12.48 -1.00
N ILE A 47 0.98 -13.05 0.17
CA ILE A 47 2.04 -13.49 1.07
C ILE A 47 1.83 -14.93 1.49
N HIS A 48 2.92 -15.65 1.66
CA HIS A 48 2.95 -16.98 2.25
C HIS A 48 3.82 -16.90 3.50
N ILE A 49 3.24 -17.24 4.64
CA ILE A 49 3.93 -17.21 5.94
C ILE A 49 3.89 -18.58 6.60
N GLN A 50 4.90 -18.86 7.38
CA GLN A 50 5.00 -20.00 8.28
C GLN A 50 4.81 -19.51 9.72
N THR A 51 4.14 -20.29 10.54
CA THR A 51 4.00 -20.03 11.97
C THR A 51 4.42 -21.25 12.79
N ALA A 52 4.60 -21.06 14.09
CA ALA A 52 4.91 -22.18 14.99
C ALA A 52 3.77 -23.21 15.08
N GLN A 53 2.53 -22.81 14.76
CA GLN A 53 1.35 -23.67 14.79
C GLN A 53 1.16 -24.46 13.49
N GLU A 54 1.66 -23.94 12.37
CA GLU A 54 1.41 -24.48 11.03
C GLU A 54 2.67 -24.37 10.14
N GLU A 55 3.39 -25.47 10.02
CA GLU A 55 4.61 -25.54 9.20
C GLU A 55 4.33 -25.43 7.69
N SER A 56 3.20 -25.95 7.23
CA SER A 56 2.81 -25.83 5.81
C SER A 56 2.52 -24.41 5.40
N GLY A 57 2.26 -23.54 6.38
CA GLY A 57 2.10 -22.12 6.18
C GLY A 57 0.68 -21.67 5.90
N TRP A 58 0.53 -20.37 5.91
CA TRP A 58 -0.70 -19.66 5.63
C TRP A 58 -0.51 -18.81 4.39
N VAL A 59 -1.49 -18.85 3.48
CA VAL A 59 -1.50 -17.99 2.30
C VAL A 59 -2.58 -16.93 2.48
N PHE A 60 -2.16 -15.67 2.39
CA PHE A 60 -3.07 -14.53 2.37
C PHE A 60 -2.93 -13.83 1.02
N SER A 61 -4.04 -13.71 0.29
CA SER A 61 -4.03 -13.18 -1.06
C SER A 61 -5.23 -12.29 -1.34
N GLY A 62 -4.97 -11.13 -1.94
CA GLY A 62 -5.98 -10.26 -2.51
C GLY A 62 -6.30 -10.56 -3.96
N VAL A 63 -5.69 -11.60 -4.53
CA VAL A 63 -5.97 -12.01 -5.92
C VAL A 63 -7.38 -12.58 -6.03
N GLU A 64 -8.11 -12.13 -7.05
CA GLU A 64 -9.43 -12.64 -7.37
C GLU A 64 -9.35 -14.09 -7.87
N GLU A 65 -10.08 -15.00 -7.23
CA GLU A 65 -10.30 -16.30 -7.81
C GLU A 65 -11.26 -16.15 -9.01
N SER A 66 -10.77 -16.47 -10.20
CA SER A 66 -11.55 -16.38 -11.42
C SER A 66 -12.77 -17.31 -11.37
N HIS A 67 -13.93 -16.73 -11.35
CA HIS A 67 -15.19 -17.45 -11.51
C HIS A 67 -15.96 -16.86 -12.67
N GLU A 68 -15.96 -17.54 -13.80
CA GLU A 68 -16.76 -17.15 -14.95
C GLU A 68 -18.26 -17.38 -14.69
N GLY A 69 -19.10 -16.44 -15.12
CA GLY A 69 -20.55 -16.69 -15.31
C GLY A 69 -21.50 -16.28 -14.19
N LYS A 70 -21.15 -15.35 -13.30
CA LYS A 70 -22.04 -14.96 -12.20
C LYS A 70 -22.71 -13.59 -12.38
N GLY A 71 -23.92 -13.42 -11.82
CA GLY A 71 -24.73 -12.22 -11.92
C GLY A 71 -24.20 -11.00 -11.18
N SER A 72 -24.81 -9.82 -11.39
CA SER A 72 -24.36 -8.54 -10.84
C SER A 72 -24.29 -8.47 -9.31
N TRP A 73 -25.24 -9.10 -8.60
CA TRP A 73 -25.26 -9.18 -7.14
C TRP A 73 -24.09 -10.00 -6.59
N GLU A 74 -23.76 -11.11 -7.24
CA GLU A 74 -22.62 -11.94 -6.88
C GLU A 74 -21.29 -11.25 -7.14
N LYS A 75 -21.22 -10.40 -8.18
CA LYS A 75 -20.03 -9.58 -8.48
C LYS A 75 -19.75 -8.56 -7.39
N GLU A 76 -20.77 -7.90 -6.85
CA GLU A 76 -20.61 -6.93 -5.77
C GLU A 76 -20.14 -7.58 -4.47
N ASN A 77 -20.73 -8.73 -4.10
CA ASN A 77 -20.31 -9.47 -2.91
C ASN A 77 -18.89 -10.02 -3.04
N LYS A 78 -18.48 -10.43 -4.23
CA LYS A 78 -17.10 -10.85 -4.51
C LYS A 78 -16.11 -9.71 -4.37
N LYS A 79 -16.45 -8.54 -4.87
CA LYS A 79 -15.60 -7.36 -4.72
C LYS A 79 -15.35 -7.03 -3.24
N LYS A 80 -16.39 -7.08 -2.41
CA LYS A 80 -16.27 -6.89 -0.96
C LYS A 80 -15.40 -7.97 -0.31
N ASP A 81 -15.57 -9.23 -0.69
CA ASP A 81 -14.76 -10.34 -0.19
C ASP A 81 -13.29 -10.18 -0.58
N GLN A 82 -13.02 -9.80 -1.82
CA GLN A 82 -11.68 -9.51 -2.31
C GLN A 82 -11.02 -8.36 -1.55
N GLU A 83 -11.75 -7.27 -1.32
CA GLU A 83 -11.27 -6.12 -0.54
C GLU A 83 -10.91 -6.54 0.90
N GLN A 84 -11.73 -7.39 1.53
CA GLN A 84 -11.45 -7.92 2.86
C GLN A 84 -10.26 -8.86 2.88
N ARG A 85 -10.09 -9.71 1.87
CA ARG A 85 -8.92 -10.59 1.73
C ARG A 85 -7.64 -9.80 1.57
N LEU A 86 -7.67 -8.77 0.74
CA LEU A 86 -6.53 -7.86 0.58
C LEU A 86 -6.23 -7.14 1.88
N LEU A 87 -7.23 -6.60 2.56
CA LEU A 87 -7.07 -5.94 3.85
C LEU A 87 -6.45 -6.88 4.89
N GLU A 88 -6.89 -8.13 4.94
CA GLU A 88 -6.33 -9.15 5.83
C GLU A 88 -4.85 -9.39 5.53
N ALA A 89 -4.48 -9.55 4.26
CA ALA A 89 -3.09 -9.71 3.85
C ALA A 89 -2.23 -8.50 4.24
N ILE A 90 -2.75 -7.29 4.09
CA ILE A 90 -2.07 -6.06 4.49
C ILE A 90 -1.92 -5.97 6.02
N CYS A 91 -2.98 -6.29 6.77
CA CYS A 91 -2.94 -6.29 8.24
C CYS A 91 -1.94 -7.31 8.78
N VAL A 92 -1.85 -8.49 8.20
CA VAL A 92 -0.83 -9.50 8.55
C VAL A 92 0.58 -8.93 8.37
N GLN A 93 0.84 -8.28 7.24
CA GLN A 93 2.14 -7.64 6.98
C GLN A 93 2.43 -6.50 7.98
N HIS A 94 1.43 -5.69 8.29
CA HIS A 94 1.52 -4.61 9.27
C HIS A 94 1.91 -5.12 10.66
N GLU A 95 1.25 -6.17 11.13
CA GLU A 95 1.54 -6.76 12.44
C GLU A 95 2.90 -7.48 12.48
N ILE A 96 3.29 -8.15 11.40
CA ILE A 96 4.63 -8.75 11.29
C ILE A 96 5.70 -7.66 11.35
N ASP A 97 5.49 -6.51 10.71
CA ASP A 97 6.41 -5.37 10.79
C ASP A 97 6.60 -4.92 12.24
N HIS A 98 5.51 -4.80 13.01
CA HIS A 98 5.61 -4.46 14.45
C HIS A 98 6.44 -5.47 15.24
N LEU A 99 6.33 -6.76 14.93
CA LEU A 99 7.15 -7.80 15.55
C LEU A 99 8.65 -7.65 15.22
N MET A 100 8.97 -7.05 14.08
CA MET A 100 10.34 -6.74 13.67
C MET A 100 10.82 -5.36 14.13
N GLY A 101 10.02 -4.65 14.92
CA GLY A 101 10.32 -3.29 15.37
C GLY A 101 10.11 -2.22 14.30
N MET A 102 9.35 -2.53 13.25
CA MET A 102 9.06 -1.64 12.14
C MET A 102 7.64 -1.05 12.24
N THR A 103 7.44 0.08 11.59
CA THR A 103 6.15 0.76 11.52
C THR A 103 5.79 1.06 10.06
N ILE A 104 4.59 1.63 9.85
CA ILE A 104 4.18 2.07 8.51
C ILE A 104 5.14 3.12 7.91
N LEU A 105 5.84 3.89 8.74
CA LEU A 105 6.82 4.88 8.28
C LEU A 105 8.02 4.22 7.60
N ASP A 106 8.43 3.03 8.06
CA ASP A 106 9.51 2.26 7.45
C ASP A 106 9.12 1.66 6.08
N ARG A 107 7.81 1.53 5.84
CA ARG A 107 7.24 1.02 4.60
C ARG A 107 6.70 2.12 3.68
N GLU A 108 6.88 3.37 4.03
CA GLU A 108 6.37 4.49 3.25
C GLU A 108 6.89 4.44 1.81
N ASN A 109 5.95 4.40 0.86
CA ASN A 109 6.24 4.44 -0.56
C ASN A 109 6.30 5.90 -1.02
N LYS A 110 7.40 6.56 -0.77
CA LYS A 110 7.61 7.91 -1.27
C LYS A 110 7.77 7.87 -2.78
N PRO A 111 7.04 8.73 -3.52
CA PRO A 111 7.27 8.87 -4.93
C PRO A 111 8.72 9.28 -5.17
N LYS A 112 9.40 8.53 -6.02
CA LYS A 112 10.77 8.86 -6.38
C LYS A 112 10.74 10.16 -7.18
N PRO A 113 11.56 11.16 -6.83
CA PRO A 113 11.69 12.33 -7.66
C PRO A 113 12.19 11.90 -9.03
N ILE A 114 11.44 12.26 -10.06
CA ILE A 114 11.91 12.05 -11.43
C ILE A 114 12.85 13.20 -11.74
N VAL A 115 14.13 12.89 -11.79
CA VAL A 115 15.13 13.81 -12.29
C VAL A 115 14.91 13.94 -13.79
N SER A 116 13.98 14.79 -14.18
CA SER A 116 13.78 15.15 -15.57
C SER A 116 14.81 16.19 -15.95
N LYS A 117 15.65 15.89 -16.94
CA LYS A 117 16.52 16.88 -17.60
C LYS A 117 15.74 17.79 -18.56
N LYS A 118 14.44 17.56 -18.72
CA LYS A 118 13.58 18.32 -19.60
C LYS A 118 13.19 19.64 -18.94
N SER A 119 13.40 20.73 -19.64
CA SER A 119 12.83 22.02 -19.25
C SER A 119 11.32 22.02 -19.56
N TYR A 120 10.53 22.54 -18.63
CA TYR A 120 9.08 22.65 -18.80
C TYR A 120 8.71 24.03 -19.30
N GLY A 121 7.73 24.08 -20.20
CA GLY A 121 7.13 25.35 -20.64
C GLY A 121 6.33 25.99 -19.50
N ARG A 122 6.27 27.32 -19.48
CA ARG A 122 5.60 28.10 -18.44
C ARG A 122 4.14 27.70 -18.19
N ASN A 123 3.43 27.33 -19.24
CA ASN A 123 2.02 26.91 -19.20
C ASN A 123 1.83 25.39 -19.29
N GLU A 124 2.91 24.61 -19.31
CA GLU A 124 2.83 23.15 -19.32
C GLU A 124 2.29 22.65 -17.98
N ILE A 125 1.38 21.66 -18.05
CA ILE A 125 0.84 21.02 -16.86
C ILE A 125 1.84 19.97 -16.37
N VAL A 126 2.21 20.06 -15.10
CA VAL A 126 3.11 19.11 -14.45
C VAL A 126 2.45 18.51 -13.22
N GLY A 127 2.70 17.25 -12.98
CA GLY A 127 2.34 16.58 -11.75
C GLY A 127 3.41 16.82 -10.69
N ILE A 128 3.01 17.22 -9.50
CA ILE A 128 3.91 17.42 -8.36
C ILE A 128 3.34 16.76 -7.10
N THR A 129 4.22 16.38 -6.21
CA THR A 129 3.86 15.80 -4.93
C THR A 129 4.80 16.25 -3.81
N ASP A 130 4.27 16.34 -2.60
CA ASP A 130 5.05 16.51 -1.36
C ASP A 130 5.21 15.20 -0.57
N GLY A 131 4.75 14.07 -1.16
CA GLY A 131 4.69 12.77 -0.53
C GLY A 131 3.32 12.40 0.03
N ASP A 132 2.50 13.38 0.41
CA ASP A 132 1.15 13.18 0.95
C ASP A 132 0.07 13.64 -0.03
N THR A 133 0.34 14.66 -0.82
CA THR A 133 -0.60 15.28 -1.76
C THR A 133 -0.03 15.23 -3.17
N TYR A 134 -0.90 14.99 -4.14
CA TYR A 134 -0.59 15.08 -5.56
C TYR A 134 -1.39 16.21 -6.21
N LYS A 135 -0.74 17.01 -7.04
CA LYS A 135 -1.38 18.09 -7.80
C LYS A 135 -0.91 18.12 -9.25
N GLU A 136 -1.81 18.43 -10.16
CA GLU A 136 -1.49 18.75 -11.54
C GLU A 136 -1.74 20.24 -11.77
N ILE A 137 -0.70 21.02 -11.97
CA ILE A 137 -0.76 22.47 -12.14
C ILE A 137 0.21 22.95 -13.20
N LYS A 138 -0.03 24.17 -13.69
CA LYS A 138 0.89 24.82 -14.65
C LYS A 138 2.27 25.00 -14.00
N TYR A 139 3.32 24.75 -14.76
CA TYR A 139 4.70 24.84 -14.28
C TYR A 139 5.03 26.18 -13.61
N LYS A 140 4.51 27.29 -14.14
CA LYS A 140 4.68 28.61 -13.50
C LYS A 140 4.18 28.69 -12.05
N LYS A 141 3.14 27.91 -11.72
CA LYS A 141 2.61 27.80 -10.36
C LYS A 141 3.34 26.73 -9.54
N ALA A 142 3.84 25.69 -10.19
CA ALA A 142 4.61 24.64 -9.56
C ALA A 142 6.01 25.08 -9.14
N LYS A 143 6.64 25.94 -9.94
CA LYS A 143 8.02 26.36 -9.71
C LYS A 143 8.33 26.87 -8.29
N PRO A 144 7.55 27.78 -7.68
CA PRO A 144 7.78 28.21 -6.30
C PRO A 144 7.70 27.05 -5.30
N LEU A 145 6.81 26.07 -5.52
CA LEU A 145 6.67 24.89 -4.68
C LEU A 145 7.86 23.95 -4.84
N LEU A 146 8.32 23.73 -6.06
CA LEU A 146 9.51 22.93 -6.35
C LEU A 146 10.77 23.57 -5.77
N ASP A 147 10.91 24.88 -5.85
CA ASP A 147 12.03 25.62 -5.30
C ASP A 147 12.07 25.59 -3.76
N SER A 148 10.93 25.37 -3.10
CA SER A 148 10.85 25.20 -1.63
C SER A 148 11.50 23.92 -1.13
N GLY A 149 11.76 22.94 -2.01
CA GLY A 149 12.34 21.65 -1.67
C GLY A 149 11.36 20.62 -1.08
N LYS A 150 10.12 21.01 -0.77
CA LYS A 150 9.08 20.10 -0.24
C LYS A 150 8.35 19.36 -1.33
N TRP A 151 8.29 19.90 -2.53
CA TRP A 151 7.58 19.36 -3.68
C TRP A 151 8.56 18.88 -4.73
N VAL A 152 8.22 17.79 -5.39
CA VAL A 152 9.01 17.22 -6.49
C VAL A 152 8.10 16.91 -7.66
N VAL A 153 8.66 16.95 -8.88
CA VAL A 153 7.92 16.50 -10.07
C VAL A 153 7.68 15.00 -9.96
N TYR A 154 6.45 14.60 -10.21
CA TYR A 154 6.02 13.20 -10.13
C TYR A 154 5.25 12.80 -11.38
N VAL A 155 5.69 11.75 -12.02
CA VAL A 155 5.03 11.15 -13.19
C VAL A 155 4.54 9.75 -12.80
N GLY A 156 3.27 9.51 -12.85
CA GLY A 156 2.67 8.24 -12.46
C GLY A 156 1.19 8.38 -12.07
N GLY A 157 0.68 9.62 -12.12
CA GLY A 157 -0.69 9.94 -11.76
C GLY A 157 -0.95 10.02 -10.25
N PRO A 158 -2.21 10.23 -9.84
CA PRO A 158 -2.57 10.32 -8.42
C PRO A 158 -2.15 9.06 -7.67
N ILE A 159 -1.62 9.25 -6.48
CA ILE A 159 -1.35 8.16 -5.55
C ILE A 159 -2.70 7.74 -4.97
N THR A 160 -3.19 6.59 -5.36
CA THR A 160 -4.46 6.00 -4.92
C THR A 160 -4.23 4.87 -3.96
#